data_643fa6770754f5decc43136e72150fe4
#
_entry.id   643fa6770754f5decc43136e72150fe4
#
_cell.length_a   1.000
_cell.length_b   1.000
_cell.length_c   1.000
_cell.angle_alpha   90.00
_cell.angle_beta   90.00
_cell.angle_gamma   90.00
#
_symmetry.space_group_name_H-M   'P 1'
#
loop_
_entity.id
_entity.type
_entity.pdbx_description
1 polymer ?
#
loop_
_entity_poly.entity_id
_entity_poly.type
_entity_poly.pdbx_seq_one_letter_code
_entity_poly.pdbx_strand_id
1 'polypeptide(L)'
;MQPVIDKLIHEPARFQIMAQLYVVKSADFLFVMRQTDLTFGNLSSHISKLDNAKYVNVKKDFIGKKPSTMLKLTPKGRNAFDEYRKEMKNALKMP
;
A
#
# COMPACT_ATOMS: atom_id res chain seq x y z
N MET A 1 -21.01 -17.17 -7.59
CA MET A 1 -20.19 -16.11 -8.18
C MET A 1 -18.91 -15.92 -7.36
N GLN A 2 -17.79 -15.85 -8.02
CA GLN A 2 -16.51 -15.68 -7.32
C GLN A 2 -16.29 -14.20 -7.02
N PRO A 3 -15.67 -13.90 -5.88
CA PRO A 3 -15.34 -12.50 -5.56
C PRO A 3 -14.32 -11.95 -6.57
N VAL A 4 -14.47 -10.66 -6.87
CA VAL A 4 -13.50 -9.95 -7.69
C VAL A 4 -12.43 -9.40 -6.75
N ILE A 5 -11.22 -9.97 -6.84
CA ILE A 5 -10.12 -9.59 -5.97
C ILE A 5 -9.17 -8.67 -6.73
N ASP A 6 -8.86 -7.53 -6.13
CA ASP A 6 -7.91 -6.58 -6.71
C ASP A 6 -6.52 -7.23 -6.74
N LYS A 7 -6.06 -7.55 -7.95
CA LYS A 7 -4.79 -8.24 -8.14
C LYS A 7 -3.59 -7.38 -7.80
N LEU A 8 -3.73 -6.07 -7.89
CA LEU A 8 -2.64 -5.17 -7.53
C LEU A 8 -2.38 -5.22 -6.02
N ILE A 9 -3.45 -5.26 -5.23
CA ILE A 9 -3.35 -5.38 -3.77
C ILE A 9 -3.06 -6.82 -3.36
N HIS A 10 -3.59 -7.80 -4.10
CA HIS A 10 -3.49 -9.22 -3.76
C HIS A 10 -2.12 -9.78 -4.13
N GLU A 11 -1.10 -9.22 -3.54
CA GLU A 11 0.28 -9.64 -3.65
C GLU A 11 0.91 -9.35 -2.29
N PRO A 12 1.67 -10.31 -1.69
CA PRO A 12 2.08 -10.20 -0.29
C PRO A 12 2.74 -8.88 0.09
N ALA A 13 3.68 -8.40 -0.72
CA ALA A 13 4.39 -7.15 -0.40
C ALA A 13 3.46 -5.95 -0.52
N ARG A 14 2.71 -5.85 -1.61
CA ARG A 14 1.80 -4.72 -1.80
C ARG A 14 0.66 -4.73 -0.80
N PHE A 15 0.16 -5.91 -0.42
CA PHE A 15 -0.82 -6.00 0.66
C PHE A 15 -0.27 -5.40 1.96
N GLN A 16 0.97 -5.76 2.33
CA GLN A 16 1.59 -5.25 3.56
C GLN A 16 1.76 -3.73 3.51
N ILE A 17 2.20 -3.21 2.36
CA ILE A 17 2.36 -1.76 2.18
C ILE A 17 1.02 -1.05 2.36
N MET A 18 -0.01 -1.52 1.66
CA MET A 18 -1.35 -0.94 1.73
C MET A 18 -1.92 -1.02 3.15
N ALA A 19 -1.74 -2.15 3.83
CA ALA A 19 -2.22 -2.33 5.20
C ALA A 19 -1.54 -1.36 6.17
N GLN A 20 -0.23 -1.17 6.04
CA GLN A 20 0.50 -0.20 6.87
C GLN A 20 -0.05 1.21 6.67
N LEU A 21 -0.22 1.61 5.40
CA LEU A 21 -0.69 2.95 5.08
C LEU A 21 -2.18 3.14 5.36
N TYR A 22 -2.93 2.05 5.48
CA TYR A 22 -4.33 2.11 5.87
C TYR A 22 -4.47 2.46 7.36
N VAL A 23 -3.60 1.93 8.19
CA VAL A 23 -3.62 2.14 9.64
C VAL A 23 -3.03 3.50 10.02
N VAL A 24 -1.90 3.87 9.43
CA VAL A 24 -1.29 5.18 9.66
C VAL A 24 -1.64 6.10 8.50
N LYS A 25 -1.86 7.39 8.77
CA LYS A 25 -2.29 8.32 7.71
C LYS A 25 -1.20 8.58 6.69
N SER A 26 0.05 8.60 7.13
CA SER A 26 1.21 8.73 6.27
C SER A 26 2.39 8.08 6.95
N ALA A 27 3.36 7.64 6.15
CA ALA A 27 4.55 6.99 6.69
C ALA A 27 5.76 7.32 5.83
N ASP A 28 6.91 7.42 6.48
CA ASP A 28 8.20 7.56 5.81
C ASP A 28 8.55 6.26 5.08
N PHE A 29 9.16 6.38 3.90
CA PHE A 29 9.57 5.23 3.09
C PHE A 29 10.45 4.25 3.88
N LEU A 30 11.42 4.77 4.64
CA LEU A 30 12.33 3.92 5.42
C LEU A 30 11.59 3.18 6.54
N PHE A 31 10.60 3.83 7.14
CA PHE A 31 9.74 3.18 8.14
C PHE A 31 9.01 1.99 7.53
N VAL A 32 8.37 2.21 6.37
CA VAL A 32 7.64 1.14 5.67
C VAL A 32 8.60 0.02 5.27
N MET A 33 9.80 0.38 4.81
CA MET A 33 10.82 -0.60 4.45
C MET A 33 11.17 -1.51 5.64
N ARG A 34 11.35 -0.91 6.82
CA ARG A 34 11.66 -1.69 8.03
C ARG A 34 10.49 -2.56 8.47
N GLN A 35 9.27 -2.03 8.37
CA GLN A 35 8.08 -2.76 8.81
C GLN A 35 7.75 -3.94 7.89
N THR A 36 8.07 -3.83 6.62
CA THR A 36 7.76 -4.88 5.64
C THR A 36 8.92 -5.83 5.39
N ASP A 37 10.09 -5.50 5.92
CA ASP A 37 11.33 -6.26 5.69
C ASP A 37 11.69 -6.41 4.21
N LEU A 38 11.27 -5.45 3.39
CA LEU A 38 11.60 -5.40 1.98
C LEU A 38 12.93 -4.69 1.76
N THR A 39 13.62 -5.05 0.68
CA THR A 39 14.79 -4.28 0.26
C THR A 39 14.33 -2.94 -0.31
N PHE A 40 15.26 -1.98 -0.38
CA PHE A 40 14.97 -0.67 -0.97
C PHE A 40 14.43 -0.81 -2.39
N GLY A 41 15.09 -1.63 -3.22
CA GLY A 41 14.68 -1.83 -4.62
C GLY A 41 13.32 -2.47 -4.76
N ASN A 42 13.03 -3.48 -3.94
CA ASN A 42 11.72 -4.15 -3.97
C ASN A 42 10.61 -3.22 -3.52
N LEU A 43 10.83 -2.48 -2.44
CA LEU A 43 9.83 -1.50 -1.99
C LEU A 43 9.60 -0.42 -3.04
N SER A 44 10.67 0.13 -3.63
CA SER A 44 10.55 1.13 -4.70
C SER A 44 9.71 0.60 -5.86
N SER A 45 9.95 -0.62 -6.28
CA SER A 45 9.22 -1.23 -7.39
C SER A 45 7.73 -1.37 -7.08
N HIS A 46 7.40 -1.85 -5.88
CA HIS A 46 6.00 -2.00 -5.47
C HIS A 46 5.31 -0.65 -5.30
N ILE A 47 6.01 0.33 -4.73
CA ILE A 47 5.46 1.69 -4.58
C ILE A 47 5.19 2.30 -5.94
N SER A 48 6.08 2.10 -6.93
CA SER A 48 5.85 2.61 -8.29
C SER A 48 4.57 2.05 -8.90
N LYS A 49 4.32 0.76 -8.71
CA LYS A 49 3.08 0.14 -9.21
C LYS A 49 1.84 0.72 -8.54
N LEU A 50 1.90 0.94 -7.23
CA LEU A 50 0.79 1.52 -6.48
C LEU A 50 0.58 2.99 -6.83
N ASP A 51 1.65 3.73 -7.06
CA ASP A 51 1.60 5.12 -7.49
C ASP A 51 1.01 5.23 -8.91
N ASN A 52 1.43 4.37 -9.82
CA ASN A 52 0.88 4.35 -11.19
C ASN A 52 -0.62 4.06 -11.20
N ALA A 53 -1.10 3.23 -10.29
CA ALA A 53 -2.52 2.95 -10.13
C ALA A 53 -3.26 4.04 -9.38
N LYS A 54 -2.57 5.06 -8.88
CA LYS A 54 -3.13 6.15 -8.07
C LYS A 54 -3.66 5.68 -6.72
N TYR A 55 -3.11 4.59 -6.19
CA TYR A 55 -3.47 4.10 -4.86
C TYR A 55 -2.65 4.73 -3.76
N VAL A 56 -1.42 5.12 -4.07
CA VAL A 56 -0.48 5.71 -3.12
C VAL A 56 0.05 7.02 -3.69
N ASN A 57 0.17 8.01 -2.82
CA ASN A 57 0.82 9.27 -3.11
C ASN A 57 2.23 9.24 -2.56
N VAL A 58 3.19 9.66 -3.38
CA VAL A 58 4.60 9.70 -3.00
C VAL A 58 5.03 11.17 -2.96
N LYS A 59 5.42 11.66 -1.82
CA LYS A 59 5.87 13.05 -1.67
C LYS A 59 7.31 13.06 -1.17
N LYS A 60 8.20 13.62 -1.99
CA LYS A 60 9.60 13.86 -1.61
C LYS A 60 9.73 15.23 -1.00
N ASP A 61 10.34 15.29 0.16
CA ASP A 61 10.49 16.52 0.93
C ASP A 61 11.78 16.46 1.74
N PHE A 62 11.99 17.46 2.58
CA PHE A 62 13.12 17.52 3.48
C PHE A 62 12.60 17.66 4.91
N ILE A 63 13.24 16.92 5.82
CA ILE A 63 13.08 17.12 7.26
C ILE A 63 14.42 17.70 7.73
N GLY A 64 14.44 19.02 7.95
CA GLY A 64 15.69 19.74 8.13
C GLY A 64 16.50 19.70 6.84
N LYS A 65 17.72 19.14 6.89
CA LYS A 65 18.59 18.98 5.72
C LYS A 65 18.54 17.58 5.11
N LYS A 66 17.74 16.67 5.69
CA LYS A 66 17.69 15.29 5.22
C LYS A 66 16.52 15.10 4.25
N PRO A 67 16.76 14.49 3.08
CA PRO A 67 15.67 14.13 2.20
C PRO A 67 14.79 13.05 2.86
N SER A 68 13.48 13.17 2.65
CA SER A 68 12.49 12.25 3.18
C SER A 68 11.46 11.96 2.10
N THR A 69 11.02 10.71 2.00
CA THR A 69 9.96 10.32 1.11
C THR A 69 8.78 9.85 1.94
N MET A 70 7.66 10.56 1.84
CA MET A 70 6.44 10.26 2.57
C MET A 70 5.47 9.55 1.66
N LEU A 71 4.83 8.51 2.20
CA LEU A 71 3.85 7.68 1.50
C LEU A 71 2.51 7.83 2.18
N LYS A 72 1.44 7.90 1.38
CA LYS A 72 0.09 8.05 1.88
C LYS A 72 -0.88 7.40 0.91
N LEU A 73 -1.92 6.74 1.44
CA LEU A 73 -3.00 6.27 0.57
C LEU A 73 -3.77 7.45 0.01
N THR A 74 -4.11 7.37 -1.27
CA THR A 74 -5.09 8.28 -1.87
C THR A 74 -6.50 7.86 -1.45
N PRO A 75 -7.52 8.70 -1.64
CA PRO A 75 -8.90 8.26 -1.48
C PRO A 75 -9.23 7.03 -2.33
N LYS A 76 -8.72 6.98 -3.56
CA LYS A 76 -8.89 5.83 -4.43
C LYS A 76 -8.26 4.58 -3.83
N GLY A 77 -7.03 4.70 -3.30
CA GLY A 77 -6.33 3.58 -2.69
C GLY A 77 -7.04 3.09 -1.43
N ARG A 78 -7.54 4.01 -0.62
CA ARG A 78 -8.29 3.65 0.59
C ARG A 78 -9.57 2.91 0.23
N ASN A 79 -10.31 3.39 -0.76
CA ASN A 79 -11.52 2.72 -1.23
C ASN A 79 -11.20 1.34 -1.81
N ALA A 80 -10.12 1.23 -2.58
CA ALA A 80 -9.70 -0.05 -3.14
C ALA A 80 -9.36 -1.05 -2.04
N PHE A 81 -8.69 -0.60 -0.98
CA PHE A 81 -8.36 -1.47 0.14
C PHE A 81 -9.59 -1.89 0.93
N ASP A 82 -10.55 -0.97 1.12
CA ASP A 82 -11.83 -1.30 1.77
C ASP A 82 -12.58 -2.37 0.97
N GLU A 83 -12.64 -2.23 -0.36
CA GLU A 83 -13.28 -3.23 -1.21
C GLU A 83 -12.53 -4.56 -1.16
N TYR A 84 -11.20 -4.51 -1.15
CA TYR A 84 -10.38 -5.72 -1.04
C TYR A 84 -10.69 -6.47 0.26
N ARG A 85 -10.82 -5.74 1.37
CA ARG A 85 -11.17 -6.35 2.66
C ARG A 85 -12.53 -7.03 2.61
N LYS A 86 -13.52 -6.38 1.99
CA LYS A 86 -14.86 -6.94 1.84
C LYS A 86 -14.83 -8.22 1.00
N GLU A 87 -14.11 -8.20 -0.12
CA GLU A 87 -14.02 -9.35 -1.01
C GLU A 87 -13.31 -10.53 -0.33
N MET A 88 -12.26 -10.27 0.43
CA MET A 88 -11.58 -11.31 1.17
C MET A 88 -12.47 -11.89 2.26
N LYS A 89 -13.22 -11.04 2.96
CA LYS A 89 -14.18 -11.48 3.97
C LYS A 89 -15.28 -12.34 3.34
N ASN A 90 -15.79 -11.93 2.18
CA ASN A 90 -16.79 -12.69 1.45
C ASN A 90 -16.25 -14.04 0.99
N ALA A 91 -15.03 -14.08 0.50
CA ALA A 91 -14.40 -15.32 0.07
C ALA A 91 -14.29 -16.33 1.21
N LEU A 92 -14.03 -15.87 2.42
CA LEU A 92 -13.94 -16.73 3.60
C LEU A 92 -15.29 -17.29 4.03
N LYS A 93 -16.40 -16.69 3.57
CA LYS A 93 -17.76 -17.17 3.88
C LYS A 93 -18.29 -18.14 2.85
N MET A 94 -17.61 -18.33 1.74
CA MET A 94 -18.03 -19.23 0.69
C MET A 94 -17.81 -20.68 1.10
N PRO A 95 -18.77 -21.58 0.82
CA PRO A 95 -18.58 -23.01 1.09
C PRO A 95 -17.52 -23.62 0.18
#